data_ccce3c53380997ef6d78832c82b57413
#
_entry.id   ccce3c53380997ef6d78832c82b57413
#
_cell.length_a   1.000
_cell.length_b   1.000
_cell.length_c   1.000
_cell.angle_alpha   90.00
_cell.angle_beta   90.00
_cell.angle_gamma   90.00
#
_symmetry.space_group_name_H-M   'P 1'
#
loop_
_entity.id
_entity.type
_entity.pdbx_description
1 polymer ?
#
loop_
_entity_poly.entity_id
_entity_poly.type
_entity_poly.pdbx_seq_one_letter_code
_entity_poly.pdbx_strand_id
1 'polypeptide(L)'
;MVKNNLKFLEKISKEPDYKEKSSMECNMLSSLMANGYSQDALFKKYSGSINNLASKLEFAASRNSIRKKYSKYDELWLDSYSASYSTPENVGIYRSLKLKGHDIADLGSGGGMQAIFLSKNSRVTGIEINPERNLMSKLNCIPYESDCTFILGDATLSGEVLKDKDTIYSDPFRSRVSDERRIDILEPSPLKILSLYGHRIQNFVFDLPPMMRRENMSMLKGELEYISVNGRISRLTLYSMDNAENKTTAYDLSTGVKFESVEYEEPEKTDEVKSLMFVPDESLFYSGLHGTYCKKIGLSILQVEKRKALYTGETELPGFMGETYRVEKTCEFDSLKENLVSSEGGKVIIRFDTPDYYKVKETLEKELSGDKVIHVFKINDRAILCSAN
;
A
#
# COMPACT_ATOMS: atom_id res chain seq x y z
N MET A 1 -17.60 24.82 -2.43
CA MET A 1 -16.28 25.49 -2.27
C MET A 1 -15.55 25.47 -3.61
N VAL A 2 -15.17 26.63 -4.14
CA VAL A 2 -14.33 26.68 -5.35
C VAL A 2 -12.88 26.56 -4.89
N LYS A 3 -12.21 25.46 -5.25
CA LYS A 3 -10.77 25.25 -5.00
C LYS A 3 -9.97 25.78 -6.19
N ASN A 4 -8.89 26.48 -5.93
CA ASN A 4 -7.92 26.86 -6.94
C ASN A 4 -6.51 26.57 -6.41
N ASN A 5 -6.21 25.26 -6.37
CA ASN A 5 -4.96 24.79 -5.82
C ASN A 5 -3.75 25.27 -6.67
N LEU A 6 -3.90 25.36 -7.99
CA LEU A 6 -2.80 25.82 -8.85
C LEU A 6 -2.34 27.23 -8.45
N LYS A 7 -3.24 28.21 -8.39
CA LYS A 7 -2.89 29.59 -7.99
C LYS A 7 -2.34 29.66 -6.56
N PHE A 8 -2.89 28.84 -5.65
CA PHE A 8 -2.39 28.76 -4.28
C PHE A 8 -0.96 28.21 -4.25
N LEU A 9 -0.68 27.10 -4.96
CA LEU A 9 0.64 26.50 -5.04
C LEU A 9 1.66 27.40 -5.75
N GLU A 10 1.25 28.09 -6.82
CA GLU A 10 2.09 29.11 -7.47
C GLU A 10 2.50 30.23 -6.50
N LYS A 11 1.57 30.68 -5.67
CA LYS A 11 1.85 31.70 -4.67
C LYS A 11 2.84 31.22 -3.61
N ILE A 12 2.60 30.05 -3.01
CA ILE A 12 3.52 29.50 -1.99
C ILE A 12 4.90 29.14 -2.56
N SER A 13 5.00 28.84 -3.86
CA SER A 13 6.30 28.57 -4.50
C SER A 13 7.14 29.83 -4.72
N LYS A 14 6.53 31.00 -4.78
CA LYS A 14 7.19 32.29 -5.07
C LYS A 14 7.40 33.15 -3.83
N GLU A 15 6.57 33.01 -2.80
CA GLU A 15 6.54 33.86 -1.60
C GLU A 15 6.87 33.04 -0.34
N PRO A 16 8.12 33.01 0.15
CA PRO A 16 8.54 32.23 1.31
C PRO A 16 7.71 32.50 2.58
N ASP A 17 7.49 33.78 2.92
CA ASP A 17 6.70 34.16 4.10
C ASP A 17 5.24 33.67 4.00
N TYR A 18 4.67 33.72 2.80
CA TYR A 18 3.32 33.21 2.56
C TYR A 18 3.27 31.68 2.64
N LYS A 19 4.34 30.98 2.19
CA LYS A 19 4.49 29.53 2.34
C LYS A 19 4.53 29.14 3.81
N GLU A 20 5.38 29.80 4.62
CA GLU A 20 5.51 29.53 6.05
C GLU A 20 4.18 29.74 6.78
N LYS A 21 3.55 30.90 6.60
CA LYS A 21 2.24 31.21 7.16
C LYS A 21 1.19 30.17 6.76
N SER A 22 1.14 29.80 5.47
CA SER A 22 0.18 28.80 4.96
C SER A 22 0.43 27.42 5.55
N SER A 23 1.69 27.04 5.77
CA SER A 23 2.04 25.78 6.41
C SER A 23 1.58 25.73 7.87
N MET A 24 1.80 26.82 8.64
CA MET A 24 1.31 26.94 10.01
C MET A 24 -0.23 26.84 10.08
N GLU A 25 -0.94 27.53 9.20
CA GLU A 25 -2.41 27.47 9.12
C GLU A 25 -2.91 26.06 8.74
N CYS A 26 -2.26 25.37 7.80
CA CYS A 26 -2.57 23.97 7.47
C CYS A 26 -2.35 23.04 8.66
N ASN A 27 -1.27 23.21 9.42
CA ASN A 27 -0.99 22.39 10.61
C ASN A 27 -1.99 22.64 11.73
N MET A 28 -2.38 23.87 11.97
CA MET A 28 -3.45 24.22 12.89
C MET A 28 -4.78 23.54 12.48
N LEU A 29 -5.18 23.66 11.22
CA LEU A 29 -6.40 23.05 10.70
C LEU A 29 -6.35 21.51 10.79
N SER A 30 -5.19 20.90 10.45
CA SER A 30 -4.97 19.46 10.57
C SER A 30 -5.11 18.96 12.01
N SER A 31 -4.60 19.70 12.97
CA SER A 31 -4.72 19.39 14.40
C SER A 31 -6.18 19.48 14.88
N LEU A 32 -6.92 20.49 14.43
CA LEU A 32 -8.35 20.60 14.74
C LEU A 32 -9.15 19.44 14.14
N MET A 33 -8.86 19.01 12.91
CA MET A 33 -9.50 17.82 12.31
C MET A 33 -9.16 16.54 13.09
N ALA A 34 -7.93 16.38 13.57
CA ALA A 34 -7.54 15.25 14.41
C ALA A 34 -8.30 15.22 15.74
N ASN A 35 -8.73 16.38 16.23
CA ASN A 35 -9.57 16.55 17.43
C ASN A 35 -11.07 16.47 17.13
N GLY A 36 -11.49 16.00 15.94
CA GLY A 36 -12.87 15.71 15.59
C GLY A 36 -13.65 16.84 14.91
N TYR A 37 -13.02 17.98 14.60
CA TYR A 37 -13.72 19.02 13.83
C TYR A 37 -13.86 18.63 12.35
N SER A 38 -15.07 18.76 11.80
CA SER A 38 -15.30 18.54 10.37
C SER A 38 -14.77 19.69 9.52
N GLN A 39 -14.44 19.42 8.25
CA GLN A 39 -14.00 20.45 7.31
C GLN A 39 -15.05 21.58 7.15
N ASP A 40 -16.34 21.23 7.14
CA ASP A 40 -17.43 22.22 7.01
C ASP A 40 -17.54 23.13 8.24
N ALA A 41 -17.35 22.60 9.44
CA ALA A 41 -17.31 23.40 10.67
C ALA A 41 -16.12 24.37 10.66
N LEU A 42 -14.95 23.89 10.25
CA LEU A 42 -13.75 24.73 10.14
C LEU A 42 -13.90 25.78 9.03
N PHE A 43 -14.52 25.43 7.91
CA PHE A 43 -14.78 26.41 6.84
C PHE A 43 -15.70 27.53 7.32
N LYS A 44 -16.81 27.21 7.99
CA LYS A 44 -17.70 28.21 8.58
C LYS A 44 -17.00 29.12 9.57
N LYS A 45 -16.15 28.55 10.43
CA LYS A 45 -15.44 29.28 11.49
C LYS A 45 -14.38 30.25 10.96
N TYR A 46 -13.65 29.86 9.91
CA TYR A 46 -12.43 30.57 9.46
C TYR A 46 -12.58 31.27 8.11
N SER A 47 -13.75 31.22 7.45
CA SER A 47 -13.96 31.78 6.09
C SER A 47 -13.69 33.28 5.97
N GLY A 48 -13.81 34.05 7.06
CA GLY A 48 -13.52 35.49 7.09
C GLY A 48 -12.10 35.85 7.51
N SER A 49 -11.28 34.89 7.96
CA SER A 49 -9.96 35.17 8.57
C SER A 49 -8.79 34.50 7.88
N ILE A 50 -9.02 33.38 7.16
CA ILE A 50 -7.96 32.64 6.47
C ILE A 50 -8.16 32.72 4.96
N ASN A 51 -7.17 33.29 4.26
CA ASN A 51 -7.16 33.35 2.81
C ASN A 51 -6.91 31.97 2.20
N ASN A 52 -7.52 31.66 1.04
CA ASN A 52 -7.43 30.36 0.35
C ASN A 52 -7.83 29.18 1.24
N LEU A 53 -8.78 29.37 2.14
CA LEU A 53 -9.18 28.40 3.15
C LEU A 53 -9.57 27.04 2.55
N ALA A 54 -10.27 27.02 1.40
CA ALA A 54 -10.68 25.75 0.77
C ALA A 54 -9.46 24.86 0.38
N SER A 55 -8.42 25.47 -0.19
CA SER A 55 -7.16 24.76 -0.50
C SER A 55 -6.43 24.33 0.77
N LYS A 56 -6.35 25.21 1.76
CA LYS A 56 -5.68 24.89 3.05
C LYS A 56 -6.38 23.78 3.82
N LEU A 57 -7.70 23.70 3.78
CA LEU A 57 -8.44 22.57 4.38
C LEU A 57 -8.16 21.24 3.67
N GLU A 58 -7.99 21.24 2.35
CA GLU A 58 -7.62 20.04 1.62
C GLU A 58 -6.22 19.56 2.01
N PHE A 59 -5.22 20.44 2.00
CA PHE A 59 -3.85 20.09 2.40
C PHE A 59 -3.77 19.69 3.89
N ALA A 60 -4.54 20.35 4.76
CA ALA A 60 -4.65 19.97 6.17
C ALA A 60 -5.23 18.57 6.37
N ALA A 61 -6.31 18.22 5.63
CA ALA A 61 -6.90 16.89 5.66
C ALA A 61 -5.91 15.83 5.12
N SER A 62 -5.19 16.16 4.05
CA SER A 62 -4.15 15.31 3.49
C SER A 62 -3.04 15.06 4.51
N ARG A 63 -2.49 16.09 5.16
CA ARG A 63 -1.49 15.97 6.25
C ARG A 63 -1.98 15.06 7.37
N ASN A 64 -3.24 15.21 7.78
CA ASN A 64 -3.82 14.35 8.81
C ASN A 64 -3.84 12.87 8.40
N SER A 65 -4.19 12.60 7.13
CA SER A 65 -4.30 11.24 6.59
C SER A 65 -2.95 10.53 6.43
N ILE A 66 -1.87 11.29 6.19
CA ILE A 66 -0.53 10.74 5.90
C ILE A 66 0.43 10.74 7.10
N ARG A 67 -0.02 11.07 8.30
CA ARG A 67 0.80 11.13 9.53
C ARG A 67 1.65 9.88 9.78
N LYS A 68 1.09 8.70 9.48
CA LYS A 68 1.77 7.41 9.63
C LYS A 68 2.54 6.97 8.38
N LYS A 69 2.44 7.76 7.31
CA LYS A 69 2.99 7.43 6.00
C LYS A 69 4.32 8.12 5.73
N TYR A 70 4.51 9.32 6.31
CA TYR A 70 5.68 10.17 6.07
C TYR A 70 6.18 10.82 7.36
N SER A 71 7.50 10.84 7.54
CA SER A 71 8.16 11.50 8.67
C SER A 71 8.00 13.03 8.65
N LYS A 72 7.91 13.63 7.45
CA LYS A 72 7.73 15.06 7.20
C LYS A 72 6.30 15.46 6.82
N TYR A 73 5.30 14.68 7.26
CA TYR A 73 3.89 14.81 6.85
C TYR A 73 3.34 16.24 6.99
N ASP A 74 3.77 17.00 7.99
CA ASP A 74 3.31 18.35 8.32
C ASP A 74 3.94 19.46 7.46
N GLU A 75 4.94 19.13 6.65
CA GLU A 75 5.58 20.03 5.69
C GLU A 75 5.15 19.73 4.23
N LEU A 76 4.52 18.57 3.98
CA LEU A 76 4.16 18.13 2.64
C LEU A 76 2.94 18.85 2.06
N TRP A 77 2.98 19.03 0.75
CA TRP A 77 1.90 19.56 -0.07
C TRP A 77 1.41 18.44 -0.99
N LEU A 78 0.39 17.71 -0.55
CA LEU A 78 -0.23 16.62 -1.31
C LEU A 78 -1.74 16.84 -1.36
N ASP A 79 -2.34 16.76 -2.55
CA ASP A 79 -3.79 16.72 -2.69
C ASP A 79 -4.35 15.39 -2.14
N SER A 80 -5.66 15.28 -2.00
CA SER A 80 -6.30 14.09 -1.44
C SER A 80 -5.98 12.82 -2.25
N TYR A 81 -5.79 12.95 -3.57
CA TYR A 81 -5.41 11.85 -4.44
C TYR A 81 -3.97 11.41 -4.17
N SER A 82 -3.02 12.35 -4.23
CA SER A 82 -1.61 12.07 -3.97
C SER A 82 -1.37 11.56 -2.56
N ALA A 83 -2.07 12.08 -1.55
CA ALA A 83 -2.03 11.57 -0.18
C ALA A 83 -2.43 10.09 -0.08
N SER A 84 -3.45 9.68 -0.84
CA SER A 84 -3.96 8.31 -0.83
C SER A 84 -3.04 7.32 -1.57
N TYR A 85 -2.52 7.71 -2.74
CA TYR A 85 -1.88 6.78 -3.68
C TYR A 85 -0.35 6.85 -3.75
N SER A 86 0.27 7.95 -3.32
CA SER A 86 1.74 8.06 -3.31
C SER A 86 2.42 6.97 -2.49
N THR A 87 3.64 6.63 -2.87
CA THR A 87 4.44 5.59 -2.22
C THR A 87 4.76 5.95 -0.77
N PRO A 88 4.55 5.04 0.20
CA PRO A 88 4.97 5.24 1.58
C PRO A 88 6.48 5.42 1.71
N GLU A 89 6.92 6.22 2.70
CA GLU A 89 8.34 6.55 2.91
C GLU A 89 9.23 5.32 3.06
N ASN A 90 8.84 4.36 3.89
CA ASN A 90 9.60 3.14 4.12
C ASN A 90 9.77 2.29 2.84
N VAL A 91 8.71 2.18 2.03
CA VAL A 91 8.76 1.48 0.73
C VAL A 91 9.67 2.24 -0.24
N GLY A 92 9.54 3.56 -0.31
CA GLY A 92 10.36 4.40 -1.18
C GLY A 92 11.85 4.35 -0.81
N ILE A 93 12.17 4.36 0.49
CA ILE A 93 13.56 4.22 0.97
C ILE A 93 14.11 2.83 0.63
N TYR A 94 13.34 1.77 0.88
CA TYR A 94 13.76 0.41 0.49
C TYR A 94 14.07 0.33 -1.00
N ARG A 95 13.19 0.85 -1.85
CA ARG A 95 13.37 0.84 -3.30
C ARG A 95 14.58 1.67 -3.75
N SER A 96 14.88 2.76 -3.06
CA SER A 96 16.06 3.59 -3.37
C SER A 96 17.38 2.82 -3.20
N LEU A 97 17.44 1.88 -2.26
CA LEU A 97 18.59 1.01 -2.09
C LEU A 97 18.70 -0.03 -3.20
N LYS A 98 17.55 -0.56 -3.66
CA LYS A 98 17.48 -1.56 -4.74
C LYS A 98 17.86 -0.95 -6.11
N LEU A 99 17.55 0.33 -6.32
CA LEU A 99 17.84 1.07 -7.56
C LEU A 99 19.03 2.01 -7.43
N LYS A 100 19.94 1.75 -6.49
CA LYS A 100 21.10 2.60 -6.23
C LYS A 100 22.01 2.72 -7.46
N GLY A 101 22.38 3.97 -7.78
CA GLY A 101 23.37 4.29 -8.83
C GLY A 101 22.78 4.48 -10.22
N HIS A 102 21.47 4.30 -10.39
CA HIS A 102 20.80 4.48 -11.69
C HIS A 102 20.50 5.96 -12.00
N ASP A 103 20.41 6.26 -13.28
CA ASP A 103 19.84 7.49 -13.83
C ASP A 103 18.37 7.27 -14.19
N ILE A 104 17.46 7.67 -13.30
CA ILE A 104 16.06 7.29 -13.36
C ILE A 104 15.19 8.42 -13.94
N ALA A 105 14.31 8.06 -14.88
CA ALA A 105 13.15 8.87 -15.24
C ALA A 105 11.90 8.32 -14.56
N ASP A 106 11.25 9.11 -13.71
CA ASP A 106 9.97 8.78 -13.07
C ASP A 106 8.82 9.34 -13.92
N LEU A 107 8.17 8.46 -14.68
CA LEU A 107 7.10 8.81 -15.62
C LEU A 107 5.74 8.84 -14.91
N GLY A 108 5.17 10.03 -14.78
CA GLY A 108 3.95 10.27 -14.00
C GLY A 108 4.26 10.45 -12.51
N SER A 109 5.26 11.29 -12.19
CA SER A 109 5.80 11.43 -10.83
C SER A 109 4.81 11.94 -9.77
N GLY A 110 3.63 12.44 -10.17
CA GLY A 110 2.60 12.90 -9.24
C GLY A 110 3.10 13.97 -8.29
N GLY A 111 2.85 13.80 -6.99
CA GLY A 111 3.36 14.68 -5.93
C GLY A 111 4.84 14.50 -5.58
N GLY A 112 5.57 13.69 -6.35
CA GLY A 112 7.03 13.56 -6.30
C GLY A 112 7.57 12.58 -5.26
N MET A 113 6.75 11.95 -4.45
CA MET A 113 7.23 11.21 -3.27
C MET A 113 8.17 10.04 -3.63
N GLN A 114 7.86 9.26 -4.69
CA GLN A 114 8.75 8.17 -5.11
C GLN A 114 10.08 8.71 -5.65
N ALA A 115 10.05 9.71 -6.52
CA ALA A 115 11.25 10.36 -7.06
C ALA A 115 12.15 10.90 -5.94
N ILE A 116 11.55 11.58 -4.94
CA ILE A 116 12.25 12.12 -3.77
C ILE A 116 12.99 11.03 -2.99
N PHE A 117 12.36 9.87 -2.77
CA PHE A 117 13.04 8.78 -2.06
C PHE A 117 14.11 8.12 -2.92
N LEU A 118 13.86 7.90 -4.21
CA LEU A 118 14.86 7.37 -5.13
C LEU A 118 16.10 8.26 -5.22
N SER A 119 15.96 9.58 -5.15
CA SER A 119 17.08 10.53 -5.24
C SER A 119 18.10 10.41 -4.11
N LYS A 120 17.76 9.72 -3.02
CA LYS A 120 18.73 9.43 -1.94
C LYS A 120 19.92 8.60 -2.40
N ASN A 121 19.75 7.80 -3.45
CA ASN A 121 20.77 6.88 -3.94
C ASN A 121 20.94 6.89 -5.47
N SER A 122 20.19 7.73 -6.21
CA SER A 122 20.13 7.75 -7.67
C SER A 122 19.89 9.17 -8.18
N ARG A 123 20.23 9.46 -9.44
CA ARG A 123 19.83 10.71 -10.09
C ARG A 123 18.42 10.54 -10.66
N VAL A 124 17.49 11.43 -10.30
CA VAL A 124 16.08 11.27 -10.65
C VAL A 124 15.53 12.52 -11.35
N THR A 125 14.85 12.28 -12.47
CA THR A 125 14.04 13.29 -13.16
C THR A 125 12.59 12.81 -13.19
N GLY A 126 11.70 13.53 -12.50
CA GLY A 126 10.26 13.27 -12.54
C GLY A 126 9.59 14.04 -13.68
N ILE A 127 8.67 13.39 -14.40
CA ILE A 127 7.87 14.00 -15.46
C ILE A 127 6.40 13.88 -15.06
N GLU A 128 5.71 15.01 -14.97
CA GLU A 128 4.30 15.08 -14.54
C GLU A 128 3.51 16.00 -15.46
N ILE A 129 2.38 15.51 -15.97
CA ILE A 129 1.51 16.26 -16.89
C ILE A 129 0.62 17.27 -16.17
N ASN A 130 0.27 17.00 -14.92
CA ASN A 130 -0.59 17.87 -14.12
C ASN A 130 0.23 19.01 -13.47
N PRO A 131 -0.03 20.28 -13.78
CA PRO A 131 0.75 21.41 -13.27
C PRO A 131 0.66 21.57 -11.75
N GLU A 132 -0.47 21.24 -11.12
CA GLU A 132 -0.60 21.30 -9.65
C GLU A 132 0.34 20.28 -8.99
N ARG A 133 0.35 19.03 -9.49
CA ARG A 133 1.21 17.97 -8.94
C ARG A 133 2.68 18.21 -9.22
N ASN A 134 3.01 18.77 -10.39
CA ASN A 134 4.38 19.19 -10.68
C ASN A 134 4.87 20.29 -9.72
N LEU A 135 4.02 21.22 -9.31
CA LEU A 135 4.36 22.19 -8.25
C LEU A 135 4.47 21.54 -6.87
N MET A 136 3.56 20.62 -6.55
CA MET A 136 3.64 19.85 -5.30
C MET A 136 4.97 19.09 -5.21
N SER A 137 5.39 18.40 -6.27
CA SER A 137 6.65 17.65 -6.27
C SER A 137 7.88 18.55 -5.99
N LYS A 138 7.95 19.73 -6.60
CA LYS A 138 9.00 20.72 -6.34
C LYS A 138 8.99 21.21 -4.89
N LEU A 139 7.82 21.48 -4.33
CA LEU A 139 7.68 21.90 -2.94
C LEU A 139 8.03 20.80 -1.95
N ASN A 140 7.70 19.56 -2.27
CA ASN A 140 7.94 18.38 -1.44
C ASN A 140 9.42 17.94 -1.42
N CYS A 141 10.23 18.38 -2.37
CA CYS A 141 11.70 18.20 -2.32
C CYS A 141 12.32 18.91 -1.12
N ILE A 142 11.79 20.06 -0.73
CA ILE A 142 12.41 20.96 0.26
C ILE A 142 12.56 20.28 1.63
N PRO A 143 11.52 19.71 2.25
CA PRO A 143 11.66 19.09 3.56
C PRO A 143 12.53 17.83 3.57
N TYR A 144 12.73 17.20 2.42
CA TYR A 144 13.60 16.02 2.28
C TYR A 144 15.00 16.33 1.74
N GLU A 145 15.30 17.61 1.47
CA GLU A 145 16.59 18.06 0.90
C GLU A 145 16.96 17.25 -0.35
N SER A 146 15.98 17.05 -1.24
CA SER A 146 16.09 16.17 -2.40
C SER A 146 16.53 16.94 -3.65
N ASP A 147 17.50 16.39 -4.39
CA ASP A 147 18.06 16.94 -5.63
C ASP A 147 17.28 16.54 -6.90
N CYS A 148 16.02 16.09 -6.76
CA CYS A 148 15.19 15.74 -7.91
C CYS A 148 14.94 16.94 -8.83
N THR A 149 14.99 16.66 -10.14
CA THR A 149 14.47 17.58 -11.15
C THR A 149 13.04 17.18 -11.52
N PHE A 150 12.10 18.14 -11.55
CA PHE A 150 10.73 17.91 -11.98
C PHE A 150 10.36 18.75 -13.19
N ILE A 151 9.88 18.10 -14.24
CA ILE A 151 9.51 18.66 -15.54
C ILE A 151 8.00 18.53 -15.73
N LEU A 152 7.35 19.63 -16.10
CA LEU A 152 5.95 19.60 -16.53
C LEU A 152 5.91 19.11 -17.97
N GLY A 153 5.30 17.98 -18.23
CA GLY A 153 5.24 17.39 -19.58
C GLY A 153 4.51 16.05 -19.65
N ASP A 154 4.26 15.63 -20.87
CA ASP A 154 3.68 14.31 -21.16
C ASP A 154 4.80 13.26 -21.22
N ALA A 155 4.73 12.27 -20.34
CA ALA A 155 5.67 11.16 -20.24
C ALA A 155 5.81 10.35 -21.55
N THR A 156 4.77 10.33 -22.40
CA THR A 156 4.79 9.61 -23.69
C THR A 156 5.45 10.42 -24.83
N LEU A 157 5.75 11.70 -24.59
CA LEU A 157 6.38 12.61 -25.56
C LEU A 157 7.76 13.10 -25.12
N SER A 158 8.30 12.56 -24.03
CA SER A 158 9.48 13.10 -23.34
C SER A 158 10.82 12.49 -23.79
N GLY A 159 10.91 11.99 -25.03
CA GLY A 159 12.10 11.30 -25.55
C GLY A 159 13.43 12.05 -25.40
N GLU A 160 13.44 13.40 -25.50
CA GLU A 160 14.64 14.21 -25.29
C GLU A 160 15.12 14.22 -23.84
N VAL A 161 14.19 14.25 -22.87
CA VAL A 161 14.51 14.23 -21.41
C VAL A 161 15.12 12.88 -21.01
N LEU A 162 14.84 11.83 -21.78
CA LEU A 162 15.28 10.47 -21.50
C LEU A 162 16.65 10.14 -22.08
N LYS A 163 17.33 11.08 -22.76
CA LYS A 163 18.60 10.80 -23.48
C LYS A 163 19.69 10.22 -22.58
N ASP A 164 19.79 10.70 -21.36
CA ASP A 164 20.83 10.34 -20.40
C ASP A 164 20.29 9.42 -19.27
N LYS A 165 19.15 8.77 -19.53
CA LYS A 165 18.54 7.87 -18.54
C LYS A 165 18.82 6.41 -18.90
N ASP A 166 19.15 5.63 -17.89
CA ASP A 166 19.34 4.17 -18.01
C ASP A 166 18.13 3.38 -17.52
N THR A 167 17.26 4.01 -16.71
CA THR A 167 16.13 3.35 -16.06
C THR A 167 14.86 4.20 -16.18
N ILE A 168 13.76 3.57 -16.53
CA ILE A 168 12.42 4.14 -16.42
C ILE A 168 11.71 3.52 -15.21
N TYR A 169 11.22 4.38 -14.34
CA TYR A 169 10.24 4.04 -13.31
C TYR A 169 8.87 4.61 -13.69
N SER A 170 7.79 3.89 -13.43
CA SER A 170 6.42 4.38 -13.59
C SER A 170 5.46 3.71 -12.62
N ASP A 171 4.58 4.52 -12.02
CA ASP A 171 3.40 4.08 -11.25
C ASP A 171 2.14 4.50 -12.05
N PRO A 172 1.71 3.69 -13.04
CA PRO A 172 0.66 4.09 -13.95
C PRO A 172 -0.70 4.17 -13.27
N PHE A 173 -1.47 5.20 -13.64
CA PHE A 173 -2.81 5.41 -13.15
C PHE A 173 -3.76 4.27 -13.57
N ARG A 174 -4.61 3.84 -12.65
CA ARG A 174 -5.72 2.92 -12.92
C ARG A 174 -7.05 3.65 -12.75
N SER A 175 -7.88 3.64 -13.80
CA SER A 175 -9.26 4.11 -13.70
C SER A 175 -10.04 3.29 -12.67
N ARG A 176 -10.85 3.95 -11.83
CA ARG A 176 -11.72 3.30 -10.84
C ARG A 176 -12.95 2.63 -11.45
N VAL A 177 -13.23 2.88 -12.71
CA VAL A 177 -14.43 2.38 -13.40
C VAL A 177 -14.35 0.88 -13.72
N SER A 178 -13.15 0.29 -13.72
CA SER A 178 -12.96 -1.14 -14.00
C SER A 178 -12.49 -1.87 -12.76
N ASP A 179 -13.20 -2.93 -12.38
CA ASP A 179 -12.74 -3.91 -11.38
C ASP A 179 -11.63 -4.81 -11.90
N GLU A 180 -11.43 -4.85 -13.22
CA GLU A 180 -10.37 -5.62 -13.85
C GLU A 180 -9.00 -5.03 -13.53
N ARG A 181 -8.05 -5.90 -13.21
CA ARG A 181 -6.65 -5.56 -12.96
C ARG A 181 -5.79 -6.15 -14.06
N ARG A 182 -5.75 -5.45 -15.20
CA ARG A 182 -5.00 -5.83 -16.39
C ARG A 182 -3.99 -4.74 -16.73
N ILE A 183 -2.89 -5.10 -17.38
CA ILE A 183 -1.78 -4.19 -17.68
C ILE A 183 -2.17 -3.17 -18.77
N ASP A 184 -3.02 -3.59 -19.70
CA ASP A 184 -3.42 -2.80 -20.86
C ASP A 184 -4.37 -1.63 -20.54
N ILE A 185 -5.04 -1.67 -19.37
CA ILE A 185 -5.94 -0.59 -18.91
C ILE A 185 -5.24 0.45 -18.03
N LEU A 186 -3.96 0.27 -17.75
CA LEU A 186 -3.15 1.24 -16.99
C LEU A 186 -2.71 2.40 -17.88
N GLU A 187 -2.61 3.62 -17.34
CA GLU A 187 -2.25 4.81 -18.10
C GLU A 187 -1.06 5.57 -17.48
N PRO A 188 0.04 5.74 -18.23
CA PRO A 188 0.35 5.02 -19.47
C PRO A 188 0.61 3.54 -19.21
N SER A 189 0.16 2.65 -20.12
CA SER A 189 0.35 1.22 -19.88
C SER A 189 1.84 0.85 -19.97
N PRO A 190 2.32 -0.12 -19.15
CA PRO A 190 3.68 -0.64 -19.23
C PRO A 190 4.07 -1.08 -20.64
N LEU A 191 3.15 -1.71 -21.39
CA LEU A 191 3.39 -2.14 -22.76
C LEU A 191 3.62 -0.96 -23.71
N LYS A 192 2.89 0.16 -23.52
CA LYS A 192 3.10 1.38 -24.30
C LYS A 192 4.47 1.99 -23.99
N ILE A 193 4.87 2.06 -22.71
CA ILE A 193 6.19 2.57 -22.30
C ILE A 193 7.30 1.72 -22.90
N LEU A 194 7.20 0.40 -22.81
CA LEU A 194 8.16 -0.53 -23.41
C LEU A 194 8.25 -0.36 -24.94
N SER A 195 7.12 -0.20 -25.62
CA SER A 195 7.10 0.06 -27.06
C SER A 195 7.76 1.37 -27.46
N LEU A 196 7.57 2.43 -26.67
CA LEU A 196 8.13 3.75 -26.95
C LEU A 196 9.64 3.83 -26.66
N TYR A 197 10.11 3.20 -25.60
CA TYR A 197 11.44 3.43 -25.06
C TYR A 197 12.34 2.18 -24.98
N GLY A 198 11.81 0.97 -25.17
CA GLY A 198 12.56 -0.28 -25.03
C GLY A 198 13.64 -0.51 -26.07
N HIS A 199 13.65 0.26 -27.17
CA HIS A 199 14.74 0.24 -28.15
C HIS A 199 16.01 0.97 -27.65
N ARG A 200 15.91 1.72 -26.55
CA ARG A 200 16.97 2.60 -26.07
C ARG A 200 17.27 2.41 -24.57
N ILE A 201 16.25 2.13 -23.75
CA ILE A 201 16.36 1.91 -22.32
C ILE A 201 16.07 0.43 -22.04
N GLN A 202 16.88 -0.19 -21.19
CA GLN A 202 16.80 -1.62 -20.91
C GLN A 202 16.22 -1.90 -19.53
N ASN A 203 16.28 -0.92 -18.61
CA ASN A 203 15.79 -1.08 -17.25
C ASN A 203 14.42 -0.39 -17.08
N PHE A 204 13.44 -1.20 -16.73
CA PHE A 204 12.07 -0.72 -16.46
C PHE A 204 11.59 -1.21 -15.11
N VAL A 205 11.02 -0.29 -14.33
CA VAL A 205 10.43 -0.57 -13.03
C VAL A 205 9.00 -0.05 -13.03
N PHE A 206 8.04 -0.95 -12.86
CA PHE A 206 6.62 -0.61 -12.89
C PHE A 206 5.96 -0.95 -11.56
N ASP A 207 5.34 0.05 -10.90
CA ASP A 207 4.38 -0.23 -9.86
C ASP A 207 3.05 -0.64 -10.49
N LEU A 208 2.53 -1.76 -10.04
CA LEU A 208 1.31 -2.36 -10.54
C LEU A 208 0.27 -2.45 -9.42
N PRO A 209 -1.03 -2.57 -9.75
CA PRO A 209 -2.04 -2.77 -8.72
C PRO A 209 -1.68 -3.93 -7.79
N PRO A 210 -1.56 -3.72 -6.45
CA PRO A 210 -0.97 -4.70 -5.53
C PRO A 210 -1.67 -6.06 -5.50
N MET A 211 -2.95 -6.11 -5.85
CA MET A 211 -3.73 -7.36 -5.90
C MET A 211 -3.85 -7.91 -7.33
N MET A 212 -3.00 -7.46 -8.27
CA MET A 212 -2.95 -8.04 -9.62
C MET A 212 -2.35 -9.44 -9.55
N ARG A 213 -3.01 -10.38 -10.18
CA ARG A 213 -2.55 -11.78 -10.22
C ARG A 213 -1.46 -11.94 -11.28
N ARG A 214 -0.53 -12.84 -11.02
CA ARG A 214 0.61 -13.13 -11.91
C ARG A 214 0.19 -13.45 -13.34
N GLU A 215 -0.90 -14.18 -13.53
CA GLU A 215 -1.40 -14.58 -14.86
C GLU A 215 -1.69 -13.35 -15.75
N ASN A 216 -2.12 -12.24 -15.15
CA ASN A 216 -2.40 -10.99 -15.85
C ASN A 216 -1.14 -10.20 -16.26
N MET A 217 0.05 -10.70 -15.89
CA MET A 217 1.35 -10.08 -16.13
C MET A 217 2.30 -10.96 -16.95
N SER A 218 1.82 -12.10 -17.46
CA SER A 218 2.64 -13.11 -18.16
C SER A 218 3.39 -12.58 -19.39
N MET A 219 2.95 -11.44 -19.95
CA MET A 219 3.61 -10.77 -21.07
C MET A 219 4.86 -9.96 -20.66
N LEU A 220 5.06 -9.72 -19.37
CA LEU A 220 6.17 -8.97 -18.82
C LEU A 220 7.19 -9.93 -18.21
N LYS A 221 8.48 -9.65 -18.45
CA LYS A 221 9.60 -10.43 -17.90
C LYS A 221 10.30 -9.65 -16.79
N GLY A 222 10.79 -10.34 -15.79
CA GLY A 222 11.54 -9.77 -14.67
C GLY A 222 11.10 -10.29 -13.32
N GLU A 223 11.60 -9.67 -12.27
CA GLU A 223 11.23 -9.96 -10.89
C GLU A 223 9.92 -9.28 -10.53
N LEU A 224 8.94 -10.04 -10.04
CA LEU A 224 7.71 -9.52 -9.42
C LEU A 224 7.90 -9.48 -7.90
N GLU A 225 7.89 -8.29 -7.32
CA GLU A 225 8.05 -8.09 -5.88
C GLU A 225 6.76 -7.57 -5.25
N TYR A 226 6.18 -8.38 -4.37
CA TYR A 226 5.01 -8.06 -3.56
C TYR A 226 5.46 -7.63 -2.17
N ILE A 227 5.24 -6.37 -1.82
CA ILE A 227 5.65 -5.79 -0.53
C ILE A 227 4.42 -5.60 0.35
N SER A 228 4.46 -6.15 1.56
CA SER A 228 3.53 -5.82 2.65
C SER A 228 4.16 -4.90 3.68
N VAL A 229 3.30 -4.20 4.41
CA VAL A 229 3.65 -3.39 5.57
C VAL A 229 2.64 -3.68 6.67
N ASN A 230 3.10 -4.14 7.81
CA ASN A 230 2.24 -4.57 8.92
C ASN A 230 1.19 -5.62 8.49
N GLY A 231 1.59 -6.62 7.74
CA GLY A 231 0.75 -7.72 7.28
C GLY A 231 -0.19 -7.38 6.13
N ARG A 232 -0.18 -6.14 5.61
CA ARG A 232 -1.07 -5.67 4.53
C ARG A 232 -0.30 -5.38 3.27
N ILE A 233 -0.81 -5.89 2.15
CA ILE A 233 -0.19 -5.63 0.84
C ILE A 233 -0.15 -4.13 0.54
N SER A 234 1.04 -3.64 0.26
CA SER A 234 1.30 -2.22 -0.01
C SER A 234 1.62 -1.96 -1.47
N ARG A 235 2.52 -2.73 -2.05
CA ARG A 235 2.99 -2.55 -3.44
C ARG A 235 3.22 -3.89 -4.13
N LEU A 236 3.00 -3.87 -5.43
CA LEU A 236 3.51 -4.85 -6.38
C LEU A 236 4.38 -4.10 -7.38
N THR A 237 5.65 -4.49 -7.47
CA THR A 237 6.59 -3.87 -8.41
C THR A 237 7.16 -4.94 -9.34
N LEU A 238 7.14 -4.65 -10.63
CA LEU A 238 7.89 -5.41 -11.62
C LEU A 238 9.24 -4.72 -11.85
N TYR A 239 10.32 -5.45 -11.68
CA TYR A 239 11.67 -5.05 -12.07
C TYR A 239 12.06 -5.80 -13.33
N SER A 240 11.88 -5.18 -14.49
CA SER A 240 12.35 -5.66 -15.79
C SER A 240 13.68 -4.99 -16.09
N MET A 241 14.75 -5.53 -15.53
CA MET A 241 16.10 -4.97 -15.59
C MET A 241 17.06 -5.96 -16.28
N ASP A 242 18.17 -5.43 -16.80
CA ASP A 242 19.24 -6.29 -17.32
C ASP A 242 19.65 -7.32 -16.28
N ASN A 243 19.68 -8.60 -16.69
CA ASN A 243 19.99 -9.75 -15.86
C ASN A 243 18.98 -10.04 -14.72
N ALA A 244 17.79 -9.43 -14.71
CA ALA A 244 16.77 -9.79 -13.75
C ALA A 244 16.24 -11.21 -14.04
N GLU A 245 16.28 -12.07 -13.03
CA GLU A 245 15.65 -13.38 -13.08
C GLU A 245 14.14 -13.27 -13.08
N ASN A 246 13.47 -14.14 -13.83
CA ASN A 246 12.01 -14.26 -13.76
C ASN A 246 11.62 -14.97 -12.46
N LYS A 247 11.61 -14.24 -11.35
CA LYS A 247 11.22 -14.76 -10.05
C LYS A 247 10.10 -13.94 -9.41
N THR A 248 9.47 -14.51 -8.42
CA THR A 248 8.50 -13.80 -7.58
C THR A 248 9.02 -13.72 -6.16
N THR A 249 8.91 -12.55 -5.57
CA THR A 249 9.33 -12.23 -4.22
C THR A 249 8.13 -11.75 -3.41
N ALA A 250 7.95 -12.31 -2.22
CA ALA A 250 7.09 -11.77 -1.17
C ALA A 250 7.98 -11.19 -0.07
N TYR A 251 7.71 -9.96 0.34
CA TYR A 251 8.52 -9.26 1.33
C TYR A 251 7.66 -8.51 2.34
N ASP A 252 7.74 -8.91 3.61
CA ASP A 252 7.18 -8.10 4.70
C ASP A 252 8.23 -7.09 5.15
N LEU A 253 8.03 -5.85 4.74
CA LEU A 253 8.95 -4.75 5.03
C LEU A 253 9.00 -4.40 6.52
N SER A 254 7.97 -4.74 7.30
CA SER A 254 7.90 -4.42 8.73
C SER A 254 8.78 -5.36 9.56
N THR A 255 8.84 -6.63 9.19
CA THR A 255 9.64 -7.65 9.89
C THR A 255 10.98 -7.91 9.23
N GLY A 256 11.16 -7.50 7.97
CA GLY A 256 12.33 -7.79 7.15
C GLY A 256 12.34 -9.21 6.60
N VAL A 257 11.27 -10.00 6.78
CA VAL A 257 11.19 -11.37 6.27
C VAL A 257 10.87 -11.37 4.79
N LYS A 258 11.67 -12.11 4.02
CA LYS A 258 11.56 -12.22 2.58
C LYS A 258 11.51 -13.69 2.17
N PHE A 259 10.63 -14.00 1.23
CA PHE A 259 10.56 -15.30 0.57
C PHE A 259 10.50 -15.11 -0.94
N GLU A 260 11.32 -15.88 -1.67
CA GLU A 260 11.37 -15.83 -3.13
C GLU A 260 11.35 -17.23 -3.74
N SER A 261 10.75 -17.36 -4.91
CA SER A 261 10.73 -18.60 -5.68
C SER A 261 10.48 -18.33 -7.16
N VAL A 262 10.98 -19.22 -7.98
CA VAL A 262 10.64 -19.37 -9.40
C VAL A 262 9.59 -20.47 -9.61
N GLU A 263 9.45 -21.36 -8.63
CA GLU A 263 8.53 -22.49 -8.64
C GLU A 263 7.35 -22.26 -7.71
N TYR A 264 6.22 -22.86 -8.06
CA TYR A 264 4.97 -22.80 -7.30
C TYR A 264 4.54 -24.22 -6.97
N GLU A 265 4.40 -24.50 -5.68
CA GLU A 265 4.02 -25.81 -5.19
C GLU A 265 2.69 -25.73 -4.43
N GLU A 266 1.87 -26.76 -4.62
CA GLU A 266 0.63 -26.93 -3.84
C GLU A 266 0.97 -27.58 -2.50
N PRO A 267 0.45 -27.05 -1.38
CA PRO A 267 0.59 -27.67 -0.07
C PRO A 267 -0.32 -28.89 0.07
N GLU A 268 -0.01 -29.73 1.06
CA GLU A 268 -0.90 -30.84 1.44
C GLU A 268 -2.23 -30.28 1.97
N LYS A 269 -3.35 -30.82 1.50
CA LYS A 269 -4.71 -30.47 1.96
C LYS A 269 -5.11 -31.32 3.15
N THR A 270 -5.80 -30.71 4.10
CA THR A 270 -6.36 -31.40 5.27
C THR A 270 -7.68 -30.77 5.68
N ASP A 271 -8.59 -31.58 6.24
CA ASP A 271 -9.82 -31.14 6.90
C ASP A 271 -9.63 -31.10 8.43
N GLU A 272 -8.50 -31.58 8.93
CA GLU A 272 -8.18 -31.65 10.35
C GLU A 272 -7.58 -30.31 10.79
N VAL A 273 -8.20 -29.67 11.78
CA VAL A 273 -7.68 -28.47 12.43
C VAL A 273 -6.78 -28.91 13.57
N LYS A 274 -5.49 -28.61 13.46
CA LYS A 274 -4.48 -28.92 14.48
C LYS A 274 -4.44 -27.83 15.56
N SER A 275 -3.48 -27.93 16.48
CA SER A 275 -3.34 -27.01 17.63
C SER A 275 -3.06 -25.53 17.27
N LEU A 276 -2.53 -25.29 16.07
CA LEU A 276 -2.20 -23.95 15.58
C LEU A 276 -2.82 -23.68 14.22
N MET A 277 -3.28 -22.45 14.04
CA MET A 277 -3.68 -21.91 12.74
C MET A 277 -2.71 -20.82 12.30
N PHE A 278 -2.42 -20.81 10.99
CA PHE A 278 -1.52 -19.87 10.37
C PHE A 278 -2.21 -19.15 9.21
N VAL A 279 -2.06 -17.83 9.19
CA VAL A 279 -2.55 -16.98 8.10
C VAL A 279 -1.33 -16.31 7.45
N PRO A 280 -0.90 -16.74 6.26
CA PRO A 280 0.21 -16.13 5.57
C PRO A 280 0.02 -14.65 5.33
N ASP A 281 1.11 -13.90 5.35
CA ASP A 281 1.14 -12.49 4.99
C ASP A 281 0.50 -12.21 3.64
N GLU A 282 -0.11 -11.03 3.47
CA GLU A 282 -0.78 -10.69 2.21
C GLU A 282 0.18 -10.67 1.02
N SER A 283 1.48 -10.38 1.20
CA SER A 283 2.45 -10.47 0.10
C SER A 283 2.67 -11.91 -0.36
N LEU A 284 2.71 -12.88 0.55
CA LEU A 284 2.73 -14.31 0.20
C LEU A 284 1.45 -14.74 -0.49
N PHE A 285 0.30 -14.25 -0.02
CA PHE A 285 -0.99 -14.61 -0.59
C PHE A 285 -1.16 -14.09 -2.02
N TYR A 286 -0.97 -12.78 -2.23
CA TYR A 286 -1.19 -12.16 -3.55
C TYR A 286 -0.11 -12.52 -4.57
N SER A 287 1.11 -12.85 -4.14
CA SER A 287 2.16 -13.38 -5.01
C SER A 287 1.90 -14.83 -5.45
N GLY A 288 0.99 -15.55 -4.79
CA GLY A 288 0.75 -16.98 -4.99
C GLY A 288 1.81 -17.88 -4.33
N LEU A 289 2.77 -17.30 -3.60
CA LEU A 289 3.86 -18.07 -2.97
C LEU A 289 3.47 -18.72 -1.65
N HIS A 290 2.28 -18.44 -1.11
CA HIS A 290 1.84 -19.00 0.18
C HIS A 290 1.88 -20.53 0.21
N GLY A 291 1.52 -21.20 -0.90
CA GLY A 291 1.56 -22.67 -0.99
C GLY A 291 2.98 -23.21 -0.87
N THR A 292 3.88 -22.69 -1.70
CA THR A 292 5.31 -23.07 -1.69
C THR A 292 5.97 -22.79 -0.35
N TYR A 293 5.71 -21.60 0.22
CA TYR A 293 6.24 -21.23 1.52
C TYR A 293 5.77 -22.17 2.63
N CYS A 294 4.46 -22.35 2.76
CA CYS A 294 3.87 -23.19 3.81
C CYS A 294 4.23 -24.67 3.68
N LYS A 295 4.34 -25.20 2.45
CA LYS A 295 4.84 -26.55 2.21
C LYS A 295 6.27 -26.74 2.70
N LYS A 296 7.16 -25.78 2.41
CA LYS A 296 8.58 -25.82 2.87
C LYS A 296 8.72 -25.88 4.39
N ILE A 297 7.77 -25.29 5.13
CA ILE A 297 7.79 -25.28 6.60
C ILE A 297 6.85 -26.30 7.24
N GLY A 298 6.31 -27.25 6.44
CA GLY A 298 5.54 -28.39 6.92
C GLY A 298 4.09 -28.09 7.35
N LEU A 299 3.47 -27.02 6.83
CA LEU A 299 2.09 -26.68 7.09
C LEU A 299 1.15 -27.29 6.06
N SER A 300 -0.02 -27.78 6.51
CA SER A 300 -1.10 -28.25 5.64
C SER A 300 -2.17 -27.18 5.46
N ILE A 301 -2.75 -27.11 4.25
CA ILE A 301 -3.78 -26.12 3.94
C ILE A 301 -5.16 -26.62 4.33
N LEU A 302 -5.90 -25.78 5.05
CA LEU A 302 -7.30 -25.99 5.41
C LEU A 302 -8.25 -25.40 4.36
N GLN A 303 -8.02 -24.17 3.95
CA GLN A 303 -8.91 -23.43 3.05
C GLN A 303 -8.20 -22.28 2.37
N VAL A 304 -8.60 -22.02 1.11
CA VAL A 304 -8.25 -20.78 0.40
C VAL A 304 -9.52 -19.95 0.24
N GLU A 305 -9.49 -18.72 0.74
CA GLU A 305 -10.56 -17.76 0.59
C GLU A 305 -10.20 -16.71 -0.49
N LYS A 306 -11.10 -15.78 -0.75
CA LYS A 306 -10.87 -14.71 -1.77
C LYS A 306 -9.64 -13.84 -1.47
N ARG A 307 -9.30 -13.64 -0.19
CA ARG A 307 -8.27 -12.68 0.24
C ARG A 307 -7.21 -13.26 1.17
N LYS A 308 -7.30 -14.51 1.54
CA LYS A 308 -6.35 -15.20 2.43
C LYS A 308 -6.39 -16.70 2.25
N ALA A 309 -5.39 -17.39 2.78
CA ALA A 309 -5.36 -18.83 2.94
C ALA A 309 -5.20 -19.17 4.42
N LEU A 310 -5.81 -20.27 4.84
CA LEU A 310 -5.76 -20.77 6.20
C LEU A 310 -4.98 -22.09 6.22
N TYR A 311 -3.99 -22.14 7.09
CA TYR A 311 -3.11 -23.29 7.28
C TYR A 311 -3.16 -23.77 8.72
N THR A 312 -2.73 -25.01 8.94
CA THR A 312 -2.68 -25.62 10.26
C THR A 312 -1.39 -26.40 10.48
N GLY A 313 -0.96 -26.51 11.73
CA GLY A 313 0.23 -27.22 12.17
C GLY A 313 0.23 -27.46 13.68
N GLU A 314 1.20 -28.27 14.15
CA GLU A 314 1.36 -28.62 15.57
C GLU A 314 2.38 -27.74 16.28
N THR A 315 3.34 -27.20 15.55
CA THR A 315 4.54 -26.58 16.11
C THR A 315 4.54 -25.08 15.87
N GLU A 316 4.88 -24.31 16.88
CA GLU A 316 5.15 -22.88 16.74
C GLU A 316 6.32 -22.67 15.76
N LEU A 317 6.17 -21.69 14.88
CA LEU A 317 7.15 -21.35 13.86
C LEU A 317 7.65 -19.92 14.09
N PRO A 318 8.71 -19.72 14.90
CA PRO A 318 9.31 -18.41 15.10
C PRO A 318 9.73 -17.79 13.76
N GLY A 319 9.30 -16.56 13.50
CA GLY A 319 9.59 -15.88 12.22
C GLY A 319 8.68 -16.30 11.07
N PHE A 320 7.54 -16.94 11.34
CA PHE A 320 6.51 -17.18 10.34
C PHE A 320 6.11 -15.86 9.69
N MET A 321 6.12 -15.82 8.36
CA MET A 321 5.71 -14.64 7.60
C MET A 321 4.18 -14.60 7.53
N GLY A 322 3.56 -14.02 8.56
CA GLY A 322 2.11 -13.95 8.72
C GLY A 322 1.68 -13.91 10.19
N GLU A 323 0.42 -14.27 10.43
CA GLU A 323 -0.18 -14.32 11.75
C GLU A 323 -0.35 -15.77 12.22
N THR A 324 -0.04 -16.06 13.49
CA THR A 324 -0.22 -17.38 14.13
C THR A 324 -1.25 -17.28 15.24
N TYR A 325 -2.09 -18.29 15.36
CA TYR A 325 -3.17 -18.38 16.32
C TYR A 325 -3.17 -19.74 16.99
N ARG A 326 -3.38 -19.77 18.31
CA ARG A 326 -3.61 -21.02 19.06
C ARG A 326 -5.07 -21.40 18.97
N VAL A 327 -5.36 -22.62 18.56
CA VAL A 327 -6.73 -23.15 18.51
C VAL A 327 -7.17 -23.52 19.92
N GLU A 328 -8.19 -22.84 20.40
CA GLU A 328 -8.80 -23.10 21.72
C GLU A 328 -9.95 -24.13 21.59
N LYS A 329 -10.77 -23.98 20.57
CA LYS A 329 -11.94 -24.83 20.36
C LYS A 329 -12.40 -24.83 18.90
N THR A 330 -12.92 -25.99 18.47
CA THR A 330 -13.66 -26.12 17.21
C THR A 330 -15.08 -26.55 17.53
N CYS A 331 -16.09 -25.95 16.88
CA CYS A 331 -17.50 -26.29 17.07
C CYS A 331 -18.27 -26.03 15.76
N GLU A 332 -19.52 -26.58 15.70
CA GLU A 332 -20.45 -26.22 14.64
C GLU A 332 -20.75 -24.71 14.67
N PHE A 333 -20.90 -24.09 13.49
CA PHE A 333 -21.09 -22.64 13.40
C PHE A 333 -22.38 -22.17 14.09
N ASP A 334 -23.43 -22.99 14.07
CA ASP A 334 -24.71 -22.70 14.73
C ASP A 334 -24.59 -22.62 16.25
N SER A 335 -23.64 -23.36 16.85
CA SER A 335 -23.36 -23.33 18.29
C SER A 335 -22.28 -22.32 18.70
N LEU A 336 -21.82 -21.47 17.77
CA LEU A 336 -20.71 -20.53 18.01
C LEU A 336 -20.94 -19.66 19.25
N LYS A 337 -22.15 -19.11 19.41
CA LYS A 337 -22.45 -18.16 20.49
C LYS A 337 -22.31 -18.81 21.88
N GLU A 338 -22.84 -20.00 22.07
CA GLU A 338 -22.72 -20.77 23.32
C GLU A 338 -21.26 -21.10 23.63
N ASN A 339 -20.50 -21.45 22.58
CA ASN A 339 -19.08 -21.75 22.72
C ASN A 339 -18.22 -20.51 23.07
N LEU A 340 -18.55 -19.34 22.56
CA LEU A 340 -17.89 -18.08 22.94
C LEU A 340 -18.13 -17.76 24.43
N VAL A 341 -19.35 -17.92 24.93
CA VAL A 341 -19.66 -17.72 26.36
C VAL A 341 -18.87 -18.70 27.23
N SER A 342 -18.86 -19.99 26.86
CA SER A 342 -18.13 -21.02 27.63
C SER A 342 -16.61 -20.87 27.59
N SER A 343 -16.09 -20.11 26.61
CA SER A 343 -14.65 -19.81 26.47
C SER A 343 -14.22 -18.51 27.18
N GLU A 344 -15.09 -17.92 28.03
CA GLU A 344 -14.83 -16.66 28.74
C GLU A 344 -14.51 -15.49 27.78
N GLY A 345 -15.12 -15.48 26.58
CA GLY A 345 -14.95 -14.42 25.60
C GLY A 345 -15.49 -13.07 26.11
N GLY A 346 -14.76 -12.00 25.86
CA GLY A 346 -15.18 -10.62 26.12
C GLY A 346 -15.23 -9.78 24.84
N LYS A 347 -14.34 -10.07 23.89
CA LYS A 347 -14.31 -9.43 22.58
C LYS A 347 -14.12 -10.47 21.48
N VAL A 348 -14.78 -10.24 20.34
CA VAL A 348 -14.67 -11.11 19.17
C VAL A 348 -14.01 -10.36 18.01
N ILE A 349 -13.02 -10.99 17.38
CA ILE A 349 -12.46 -10.57 16.11
C ILE A 349 -12.87 -11.57 15.05
N ILE A 350 -13.78 -11.16 14.17
CA ILE A 350 -14.27 -11.98 13.08
C ILE A 350 -13.19 -12.05 11.99
N ARG A 351 -12.80 -13.28 11.62
CA ARG A 351 -11.76 -13.58 10.63
C ARG A 351 -12.32 -14.33 9.41
N PHE A 352 -13.61 -14.20 9.14
CA PHE A 352 -14.27 -14.73 7.94
C PHE A 352 -15.09 -13.64 7.25
N ASP A 353 -15.35 -13.82 5.94
CA ASP A 353 -16.13 -12.86 5.17
C ASP A 353 -17.61 -12.89 5.62
N THR A 354 -18.14 -11.71 5.95
CA THR A 354 -19.54 -11.51 6.33
C THR A 354 -20.06 -10.21 5.73
N PRO A 355 -21.33 -10.17 5.26
CA PRO A 355 -21.92 -8.98 4.65
C PRO A 355 -21.97 -7.76 5.59
N ASP A 356 -22.19 -7.99 6.88
CA ASP A 356 -22.32 -6.95 7.89
C ASP A 356 -21.46 -7.27 9.13
N TYR A 357 -20.18 -6.93 9.02
CA TYR A 357 -19.20 -7.20 10.07
C TYR A 357 -19.61 -6.67 11.44
N TYR A 358 -20.05 -5.42 11.51
CA TYR A 358 -20.36 -4.79 12.80
C TYR A 358 -21.59 -5.37 13.46
N LYS A 359 -22.65 -5.65 12.70
CA LYS A 359 -23.86 -6.27 13.20
C LYS A 359 -23.64 -7.70 13.68
N VAL A 360 -22.87 -8.49 12.92
CA VAL A 360 -22.50 -9.85 13.34
C VAL A 360 -21.67 -9.81 14.60
N LYS A 361 -20.67 -8.92 14.66
CA LYS A 361 -19.84 -8.73 15.84
C LYS A 361 -20.66 -8.35 17.06
N GLU A 362 -21.52 -7.33 16.97
CA GLU A 362 -22.42 -6.91 18.07
C GLU A 362 -23.32 -8.06 18.54
N THR A 363 -23.86 -8.85 17.62
CA THR A 363 -24.70 -10.01 17.94
C THR A 363 -23.93 -11.07 18.72
N LEU A 364 -22.66 -11.33 18.34
CA LEU A 364 -21.82 -12.30 19.02
C LEU A 364 -21.33 -11.80 20.39
N GLU A 365 -21.06 -10.51 20.53
CA GLU A 365 -20.55 -9.92 21.77
C GLU A 365 -21.62 -9.61 22.82
N LYS A 366 -22.91 -9.53 22.46
CA LYS A 366 -24.01 -9.05 23.32
C LYS A 366 -24.15 -9.74 24.68
N GLU A 367 -23.77 -11.03 24.79
CA GLU A 367 -23.89 -11.83 25.98
C GLU A 367 -22.54 -12.23 26.59
N LEU A 368 -21.44 -11.70 26.03
CA LEU A 368 -20.11 -12.00 26.52
C LEU A 368 -19.78 -11.11 27.72
N SER A 369 -19.26 -11.71 28.78
CA SER A 369 -18.88 -11.02 30.03
C SER A 369 -17.44 -11.28 30.44
N GLY A 370 -16.69 -12.08 29.67
CA GLY A 370 -15.28 -12.34 29.92
C GLY A 370 -14.37 -11.21 29.48
N ASP A 371 -13.07 -11.43 29.57
CA ASP A 371 -12.03 -10.47 29.20
C ASP A 371 -11.16 -10.92 28.01
N LYS A 372 -11.30 -12.18 27.58
CA LYS A 372 -10.51 -12.75 26.48
C LYS A 372 -10.93 -12.19 25.12
N VAL A 373 -9.93 -11.92 24.29
CA VAL A 373 -10.14 -11.59 22.87
C VAL A 373 -10.07 -12.88 22.06
N ILE A 374 -11.18 -13.26 21.46
CA ILE A 374 -11.29 -14.50 20.67
C ILE A 374 -11.35 -14.16 19.17
N HIS A 375 -10.43 -14.75 18.41
CA HIS A 375 -10.46 -14.71 16.94
C HIS A 375 -11.31 -15.86 16.42
N VAL A 376 -12.32 -15.56 15.61
CA VAL A 376 -13.25 -16.56 15.08
C VAL A 376 -13.01 -16.72 13.59
N PHE A 377 -12.58 -17.91 13.20
CA PHE A 377 -12.49 -18.34 11.80
C PHE A 377 -13.69 -19.23 11.44
N LYS A 378 -14.01 -19.28 10.16
CA LYS A 378 -15.05 -20.18 9.62
C LYS A 378 -14.44 -21.02 8.53
N ILE A 379 -14.56 -22.35 8.66
CA ILE A 379 -14.16 -23.32 7.65
C ILE A 379 -15.37 -24.23 7.40
N ASN A 380 -15.97 -24.12 6.22
CA ASN A 380 -17.26 -24.74 5.90
C ASN A 380 -18.32 -24.37 6.95
N ASP A 381 -18.90 -25.35 7.64
CA ASP A 381 -19.91 -25.14 8.68
C ASP A 381 -19.33 -25.17 10.11
N ARG A 382 -18.01 -25.19 10.24
CA ARG A 382 -17.33 -25.17 11.53
C ARG A 382 -16.78 -23.79 11.86
N ALA A 383 -16.95 -23.40 13.11
CA ALA A 383 -16.26 -22.26 13.71
C ALA A 383 -15.02 -22.73 14.48
N ILE A 384 -13.92 -21.97 14.34
CA ILE A 384 -12.67 -22.23 15.05
C ILE A 384 -12.38 -21.00 15.90
N LEU A 385 -12.35 -21.20 17.20
CA LEU A 385 -12.08 -20.18 18.21
C LEU A 385 -10.59 -20.22 18.53
N CYS A 386 -9.94 -19.08 18.38
CA CYS A 386 -8.49 -18.97 18.56
C CYS A 386 -8.13 -17.78 19.46
N SER A 387 -7.05 -17.93 20.20
CA SER A 387 -6.31 -16.80 20.78
C SER A 387 -5.18 -16.34 19.84
N ALA A 388 -4.82 -15.05 19.89
CA ALA A 388 -3.59 -14.60 19.26
C ALA A 388 -2.38 -15.14 20.04
N ASN A 389 -1.36 -15.55 19.31
CA ASN A 389 -0.13 -16.05 19.89
C ASN A 389 0.82 -14.91 20.24
#